data_3c49fe88f7573de43d03513ea3e22f99
#
_entry.id   3c49fe88f7573de43d03513ea3e22f99
#
_cell.length_a   1.000
_cell.length_b   1.000
_cell.length_c   1.000
_cell.angle_alpha   90.00
_cell.angle_beta   90.00
_cell.angle_gamma   90.00
#
_symmetry.space_group_name_H-M   'P 1'
#
loop_
_entity.id
_entity.type
_entity.pdbx_description
1 polymer ?
#
loop_
_entity_poly.entity_id
_entity_poly.type
_entity_poly.pdbx_seq_one_letter_code
_entity_poly.pdbx_strand_id
1 'polypeptide(L)'
;MGKALIIGAGGVAGVVIHKCCQNSEVFTEICIASRTKSKCDKFKEELQDKTATKITTAQVDANDVDQLIALIEQEKPDIVINVALPYQDLTIMDACLATKTDYVDTANYEPEDTAKFEYKWQWAYRERFKKAGITALLGSGFDPGVTGVFCAYAQKHYFDEINYIDILDCNGGDHGYPFATNFNPEINIREVSAKGSYIENGEWVETEPMEIKREYNFDQVGEKDMYLLHHEELESLALNIKGIKRIRFFMTFSQSYLTHLKCLENVGMTSIEPIMFEGKEIVPLQFLKAVLPDPASLGPRTVGKTNIGCICQGVKDGKPVNYYVYNVCDHQECYKEVGSQAVSYTTGVPAMIGAMLVMTGKWKKPGVYNVEEFDPDPFMDALNKWGLPWTENFDPVLVD
;
A
#
# COMPACT_ATOMS: atom_id res chain seq x y z
N MET A 1 -25.63 -5.67 3.13
CA MET A 1 -24.52 -6.41 3.31
C MET A 1 -23.85 -6.12 4.63
N GLY A 2 -22.81 -5.45 4.82
CA GLY A 2 -22.12 -5.52 6.10
C GLY A 2 -21.54 -4.20 6.59
N LYS A 3 -20.85 -4.28 7.74
CA LYS A 3 -20.23 -3.15 8.43
C LYS A 3 -18.70 -3.29 8.39
N ALA A 4 -18.00 -2.22 8.03
CA ALA A 4 -16.56 -2.14 8.14
C ALA A 4 -16.12 -1.17 9.25
N LEU A 5 -15.06 -1.52 9.98
CA LEU A 5 -14.35 -0.62 10.87
C LEU A 5 -13.06 -0.19 10.16
N ILE A 6 -12.93 1.10 9.88
CA ILE A 6 -11.77 1.68 9.22
C ILE A 6 -10.89 2.32 10.30
N ILE A 7 -9.66 1.82 10.48
CA ILE A 7 -8.69 2.34 11.44
C ILE A 7 -7.67 3.19 10.70
N GLY A 8 -7.74 4.48 10.92
CA GLY A 8 -6.95 5.52 10.25
C GLY A 8 -7.81 6.68 9.78
N ALA A 9 -7.23 7.88 9.67
CA ALA A 9 -7.90 9.09 9.19
C ALA A 9 -6.92 10.00 8.42
N GLY A 10 -5.99 9.41 7.68
CA GLY A 10 -5.03 10.06 6.78
C GLY A 10 -5.52 10.09 5.33
N GLY A 11 -4.63 10.40 4.38
CA GLY A 11 -4.95 10.49 2.96
C GLY A 11 -5.50 9.20 2.37
N VAL A 12 -4.85 8.06 2.63
CA VAL A 12 -5.30 6.73 2.18
C VAL A 12 -6.65 6.38 2.80
N ALA A 13 -6.81 6.62 4.12
CA ALA A 13 -8.08 6.40 4.79
C ALA A 13 -9.23 7.21 4.17
N GLY A 14 -8.96 8.46 3.76
CA GLY A 14 -9.94 9.29 3.05
C GLY A 14 -10.44 8.62 1.78
N VAL A 15 -9.55 8.06 0.98
CA VAL A 15 -9.92 7.31 -0.24
C VAL A 15 -10.76 6.08 0.10
N VAL A 16 -10.32 5.26 1.06
CA VAL A 16 -11.07 4.07 1.51
C VAL A 16 -12.48 4.44 1.95
N ILE A 17 -12.62 5.49 2.77
CA ILE A 17 -13.92 5.98 3.27
C ILE A 17 -14.82 6.38 2.10
N HIS A 18 -14.31 7.20 1.17
CA HIS A 18 -15.06 7.60 -0.02
C HIS A 18 -15.50 6.40 -0.87
N LYS A 19 -14.60 5.46 -1.12
CA LYS A 19 -14.89 4.27 -1.93
C LYS A 19 -15.86 3.30 -1.24
N CYS A 20 -15.77 3.13 0.06
CA CYS A 20 -16.81 2.40 0.83
C CYS A 20 -18.17 3.08 0.71
N CYS A 21 -18.22 4.40 0.81
CA CYS A 21 -19.45 5.18 0.64
C CYS A 21 -20.04 5.10 -0.78
N GLN A 22 -19.20 5.04 -1.81
CA GLN A 22 -19.63 4.80 -3.20
C GLN A 22 -20.15 3.36 -3.42
N ASN A 23 -19.69 2.39 -2.61
CA ASN A 23 -20.09 0.98 -2.67
C ASN A 23 -21.05 0.60 -1.52
N SER A 24 -22.08 1.39 -1.32
CA SER A 24 -23.07 1.27 -0.23
C SER A 24 -23.87 -0.05 -0.25
N GLU A 25 -23.91 -0.77 -1.37
CA GLU A 25 -24.51 -2.10 -1.47
C GLU A 25 -23.73 -3.15 -0.66
N VAL A 26 -22.42 -3.01 -0.57
CA VAL A 26 -21.55 -3.88 0.24
C VAL A 26 -21.31 -3.29 1.61
N PHE A 27 -20.89 -2.03 1.68
CA PHE A 27 -20.61 -1.31 2.91
C PHE A 27 -21.84 -0.52 3.37
N THR A 28 -22.82 -1.22 3.98
CA THR A 28 -24.07 -0.57 4.45
C THR A 28 -23.83 0.32 5.67
N GLU A 29 -22.80 0.00 6.46
CA GLU A 29 -22.31 0.81 7.57
C GLU A 29 -20.78 0.86 7.58
N ILE A 30 -20.22 2.01 7.96
CA ILE A 30 -18.80 2.14 8.31
C ILE A 30 -18.64 2.85 9.65
N CYS A 31 -17.65 2.42 10.43
CA CYS A 31 -17.16 3.17 11.58
C CYS A 31 -15.74 3.65 11.27
N ILE A 32 -15.49 4.96 11.34
CA ILE A 32 -14.18 5.56 11.13
C ILE A 32 -13.55 5.80 12.50
N ALA A 33 -12.37 5.26 12.74
CA ALA A 33 -11.71 5.34 14.05
C ALA A 33 -10.25 5.77 13.93
N SER A 34 -9.82 6.67 14.79
CA SER A 34 -8.42 7.08 14.91
C SER A 34 -8.15 7.72 16.28
N ARG A 35 -6.88 8.00 16.60
CA ARG A 35 -6.51 8.75 17.81
C ARG A 35 -7.10 10.16 17.83
N THR A 36 -7.32 10.76 16.67
CA THR A 36 -7.87 12.12 16.52
C THR A 36 -9.30 12.04 15.97
N LYS A 37 -10.28 11.86 16.89
CA LYS A 37 -11.69 11.70 16.52
C LYS A 37 -12.22 12.83 15.63
N SER A 38 -11.76 14.07 15.80
CA SER A 38 -12.20 15.20 14.97
C SER A 38 -11.88 15.05 13.48
N LYS A 39 -10.81 14.30 13.12
CA LYS A 39 -10.54 13.96 11.72
C LYS A 39 -11.58 12.99 11.18
N CYS A 40 -12.02 12.02 11.99
CA CYS A 40 -13.08 11.08 11.62
C CYS A 40 -14.43 11.79 11.46
N ASP A 41 -14.74 12.69 12.39
CA ASP A 41 -15.99 13.47 12.38
C ASP A 41 -16.08 14.34 11.12
N LYS A 42 -14.96 14.92 10.66
CA LYS A 42 -14.90 15.68 9.42
C LYS A 42 -15.29 14.85 8.19
N PHE A 43 -14.80 13.63 8.04
CA PHE A 43 -15.22 12.74 6.96
C PHE A 43 -16.71 12.41 7.03
N LYS A 44 -17.22 12.16 8.24
CA LYS A 44 -18.66 11.93 8.44
C LYS A 44 -19.47 13.13 8.01
N GLU A 45 -19.14 14.34 8.46
CA GLU A 45 -19.83 15.58 8.10
C GLU A 45 -19.82 15.81 6.59
N GLU A 46 -18.73 15.50 5.91
CA GLU A 46 -18.57 15.67 4.47
C GLU A 46 -19.43 14.70 3.64
N LEU A 47 -19.60 13.46 4.12
CA LEU A 47 -20.13 12.35 3.32
C LEU A 47 -21.53 11.87 3.71
N GLN A 48 -21.97 12.03 4.97
CA GLN A 48 -23.19 11.42 5.47
C GLN A 48 -24.46 11.76 4.65
N ASP A 49 -24.51 12.94 4.05
CA ASP A 49 -25.66 13.38 3.24
C ASP A 49 -25.50 13.04 1.74
N LYS A 50 -24.38 12.43 1.36
CA LYS A 50 -24.03 12.09 -0.02
C LYS A 50 -24.01 10.59 -0.30
N THR A 51 -24.24 9.76 0.70
CA THR A 51 -24.17 8.30 0.60
C THR A 51 -25.34 7.62 1.30
N ALA A 52 -25.68 6.40 0.86
CA ALA A 52 -26.58 5.51 1.59
C ALA A 52 -25.88 4.72 2.71
N THR A 53 -24.56 4.74 2.77
CA THR A 53 -23.76 4.12 3.83
C THR A 53 -23.92 4.88 5.14
N LYS A 54 -24.31 4.21 6.21
CA LYS A 54 -24.36 4.82 7.55
C LYS A 54 -22.96 4.99 8.10
N ILE A 55 -22.60 6.21 8.52
CA ILE A 55 -21.27 6.55 9.01
C ILE A 55 -21.33 6.82 10.52
N THR A 56 -20.52 6.11 11.28
CA THR A 56 -20.22 6.38 12.69
C THR A 56 -18.75 6.70 12.87
N THR A 57 -18.39 7.33 14.00
CA THR A 57 -17.01 7.70 14.31
C THR A 57 -16.66 7.31 15.73
N ALA A 58 -15.40 6.94 15.94
CA ALA A 58 -14.88 6.59 17.26
C ALA A 58 -13.48 7.16 17.47
N GLN A 59 -13.06 7.23 18.73
CA GLN A 59 -11.67 7.45 19.09
C GLN A 59 -11.05 6.15 19.54
N VAL A 60 -9.86 5.81 19.04
CA VAL A 60 -9.12 4.63 19.45
C VAL A 60 -7.63 4.87 19.29
N ASP A 61 -6.83 4.39 20.23
CA ASP A 61 -5.38 4.25 20.02
C ASP A 61 -5.12 2.84 19.48
N ALA A 62 -4.62 2.76 18.26
CA ALA A 62 -4.32 1.49 17.60
C ALA A 62 -3.09 0.76 18.18
N ASN A 63 -2.37 1.37 19.11
CA ASN A 63 -1.34 0.69 19.91
C ASN A 63 -1.93 -0.03 21.15
N ASP A 64 -3.20 0.19 21.48
CA ASP A 64 -3.86 -0.37 22.63
C ASP A 64 -4.85 -1.46 22.21
N VAL A 65 -4.44 -2.72 22.39
CA VAL A 65 -5.24 -3.90 22.02
C VAL A 65 -6.59 -3.94 22.75
N ASP A 66 -6.64 -3.53 24.03
CA ASP A 66 -7.87 -3.58 24.82
C ASP A 66 -8.89 -2.54 24.32
N GLN A 67 -8.44 -1.32 23.95
CA GLN A 67 -9.30 -0.32 23.32
C GLN A 67 -9.83 -0.81 21.97
N LEU A 68 -8.98 -1.45 21.16
CA LEU A 68 -9.38 -2.03 19.87
C LEU A 68 -10.43 -3.13 20.07
N ILE A 69 -10.23 -4.07 20.99
CA ILE A 69 -11.19 -5.12 21.31
C ILE A 69 -12.54 -4.52 21.75
N ALA A 70 -12.52 -3.58 22.69
CA ALA A 70 -13.75 -2.92 23.16
C ALA A 70 -14.49 -2.21 22.03
N LEU A 71 -13.78 -1.53 21.11
CA LEU A 71 -14.39 -0.88 19.97
C LEU A 71 -14.99 -1.89 18.98
N ILE A 72 -14.28 -2.96 18.66
CA ILE A 72 -14.77 -4.01 17.75
C ILE A 72 -15.99 -4.72 18.34
N GLU A 73 -15.99 -5.03 19.64
CA GLU A 73 -17.15 -5.63 20.31
C GLU A 73 -18.36 -4.69 20.35
N GLN A 74 -18.15 -3.39 20.51
CA GLN A 74 -19.21 -2.38 20.46
C GLN A 74 -19.79 -2.22 19.06
N GLU A 75 -18.93 -2.05 18.06
CA GLU A 75 -19.32 -1.75 16.68
C GLU A 75 -19.73 -3.00 15.89
N LYS A 76 -19.22 -4.17 16.25
CA LYS A 76 -19.48 -5.48 15.62
C LYS A 76 -19.30 -5.45 14.10
N PRO A 77 -18.15 -5.01 13.60
CA PRO A 77 -17.89 -5.00 12.16
C PRO A 77 -17.68 -6.42 11.63
N ASP A 78 -17.99 -6.62 10.36
CA ASP A 78 -17.65 -7.86 9.65
C ASP A 78 -16.17 -7.91 9.29
N ILE A 79 -15.55 -6.74 9.09
CA ILE A 79 -14.14 -6.60 8.73
C ILE A 79 -13.53 -5.33 9.33
N VAL A 80 -12.26 -5.41 9.69
CA VAL A 80 -11.40 -4.26 10.00
C VAL A 80 -10.54 -3.93 8.80
N ILE A 81 -10.61 -2.67 8.32
CA ILE A 81 -9.73 -2.13 7.28
C ILE A 81 -8.68 -1.27 7.98
N ASN A 82 -7.47 -1.79 8.03
CA ASN A 82 -6.34 -1.10 8.65
C ASN A 82 -5.62 -0.23 7.62
N VAL A 83 -5.74 1.07 7.78
CA VAL A 83 -5.02 2.10 7.03
C VAL A 83 -4.35 3.10 7.99
N ALA A 84 -3.97 2.58 9.15
CA ALA A 84 -3.08 3.24 10.11
C ALA A 84 -1.61 3.09 9.66
N LEU A 85 -0.66 3.36 10.56
CA LEU A 85 0.74 3.11 10.25
C LEU A 85 1.07 1.62 10.42
N PRO A 86 2.06 1.09 9.70
CA PRO A 86 2.43 -0.33 9.75
C PRO A 86 2.83 -0.82 11.15
N TYR A 87 3.27 0.07 12.02
CA TYR A 87 3.61 -0.22 13.41
C TYR A 87 2.45 -0.82 14.23
N GLN A 88 1.20 -0.55 13.84
CA GLN A 88 -0.01 -0.99 14.54
C GLN A 88 -0.60 -2.29 14.00
N ASP A 89 -0.05 -2.88 12.95
CA ASP A 89 -0.66 -4.05 12.30
C ASP A 89 -0.86 -5.21 13.25
N LEU A 90 0.17 -5.57 14.03
CA LEU A 90 0.08 -6.73 14.93
C LEU A 90 -0.91 -6.50 16.09
N THR A 91 -0.99 -5.28 16.63
CA THR A 91 -1.97 -4.95 17.68
C THR A 91 -3.40 -5.01 17.17
N ILE A 92 -3.63 -4.56 15.94
CA ILE A 92 -4.94 -4.64 15.29
C ILE A 92 -5.27 -6.11 14.93
N MET A 93 -4.31 -6.89 14.44
CA MET A 93 -4.49 -8.33 14.19
C MET A 93 -4.79 -9.12 15.47
N ASP A 94 -4.16 -8.80 16.60
CA ASP A 94 -4.48 -9.42 17.91
C ASP A 94 -5.92 -9.10 18.34
N ALA A 95 -6.38 -7.87 18.16
CA ALA A 95 -7.77 -7.50 18.45
C ALA A 95 -8.76 -8.20 17.51
N CYS A 96 -8.46 -8.29 16.21
CA CYS A 96 -9.27 -9.05 15.25
C CYS A 96 -9.35 -10.54 15.61
N LEU A 97 -8.24 -11.12 16.03
CA LEU A 97 -8.19 -12.52 16.47
C LEU A 97 -9.04 -12.76 17.72
N ALA A 98 -8.96 -11.86 18.71
CA ALA A 98 -9.74 -11.96 19.95
C ALA A 98 -11.25 -11.87 19.70
N THR A 99 -11.66 -11.02 18.77
CA THR A 99 -13.07 -10.75 18.44
C THR A 99 -13.60 -11.59 17.28
N LYS A 100 -12.74 -12.38 16.63
CA LYS A 100 -13.04 -13.19 15.43
C LYS A 100 -13.57 -12.35 14.26
N THR A 101 -12.93 -11.22 14.00
CA THR A 101 -13.27 -10.29 12.92
C THR A 101 -12.24 -10.40 11.80
N ASP A 102 -12.68 -10.33 10.55
CA ASP A 102 -11.77 -10.32 9.39
C ASP A 102 -10.90 -9.07 9.37
N TYR A 103 -9.75 -9.16 8.70
CA TYR A 103 -8.75 -8.11 8.65
C TYR A 103 -8.26 -7.87 7.21
N VAL A 104 -7.98 -6.62 6.88
CA VAL A 104 -7.25 -6.22 5.67
C VAL A 104 -6.36 -5.03 5.97
N ASP A 105 -5.16 -5.01 5.40
CA ASP A 105 -4.22 -3.89 5.42
C ASP A 105 -3.70 -3.55 4.01
N THR A 106 -2.81 -2.57 3.93
CA THR A 106 -2.23 -2.05 2.67
C THR A 106 -0.72 -2.19 2.58
N ALA A 107 -0.08 -2.74 3.59
CA ALA A 107 1.38 -2.87 3.69
C ALA A 107 1.73 -4.04 4.63
N ASN A 108 3.00 -4.20 4.98
CA ASN A 108 3.45 -5.14 5.99
C ASN A 108 3.71 -4.45 7.34
N TYR A 109 3.72 -5.23 8.42
CA TYR A 109 4.18 -4.75 9.72
C TYR A 109 5.65 -4.32 9.67
N GLU A 110 5.95 -3.18 10.26
CA GLU A 110 7.29 -2.65 10.44
C GLU A 110 7.57 -2.34 11.91
N PRO A 111 8.67 -2.85 12.51
CA PRO A 111 9.09 -2.43 13.84
C PRO A 111 9.49 -0.93 13.87
N GLU A 112 9.11 -0.20 14.93
CA GLU A 112 9.45 1.23 15.05
C GLU A 112 10.95 1.49 15.15
N ASP A 113 11.69 0.56 15.77
CA ASP A 113 13.12 0.68 16.07
C ASP A 113 14.04 0.17 14.94
N THR A 114 13.49 -0.45 13.91
CA THR A 114 14.26 -1.05 12.82
C THR A 114 13.48 -1.00 11.52
N ALA A 115 14.06 -0.40 10.47
CA ALA A 115 13.49 -0.47 9.12
C ALA A 115 13.64 -1.89 8.56
N LYS A 116 12.61 -2.72 8.71
CA LYS A 116 12.53 -4.09 8.21
C LYS A 116 11.17 -4.37 7.62
N PHE A 117 11.13 -4.44 6.31
CA PHE A 117 9.94 -4.70 5.50
C PHE A 117 9.83 -6.21 5.27
N GLU A 118 9.21 -6.94 6.21
CA GLU A 118 9.13 -8.40 6.19
C GLU A 118 7.72 -8.88 6.62
N TYR A 119 7.09 -9.75 5.83
CA TYR A 119 5.80 -10.34 6.16
C TYR A 119 5.84 -11.41 7.25
N LYS A 120 7.01 -11.91 7.64
CA LYS A 120 7.13 -13.02 8.60
C LYS A 120 6.36 -12.82 9.90
N TRP A 121 6.26 -11.57 10.38
CA TRP A 121 5.55 -11.21 11.61
C TRP A 121 4.06 -11.47 11.50
N GLN A 122 3.45 -11.09 10.38
CA GLN A 122 2.03 -11.27 10.12
C GLN A 122 1.73 -12.71 9.68
N TRP A 123 2.61 -13.35 8.88
CA TRP A 123 2.46 -14.77 8.51
C TRP A 123 2.47 -15.70 9.72
N ALA A 124 3.14 -15.34 10.82
CA ALA A 124 3.11 -16.10 12.08
C ALA A 124 1.68 -16.24 12.67
N TYR A 125 0.74 -15.39 12.26
CA TYR A 125 -0.66 -15.46 12.68
C TYR A 125 -1.49 -16.46 11.86
N ARG A 126 -0.99 -17.02 10.76
CA ARG A 126 -1.75 -17.85 9.80
C ARG A 126 -2.56 -18.95 10.47
N GLU A 127 -1.95 -19.76 11.31
CA GLU A 127 -2.64 -20.88 11.96
C GLU A 127 -3.63 -20.41 13.04
N ARG A 128 -3.36 -19.30 13.72
CA ARG A 128 -4.28 -18.71 14.72
C ARG A 128 -5.55 -18.19 14.04
N PHE A 129 -5.42 -17.46 12.93
CA PHE A 129 -6.54 -16.97 12.12
C PHE A 129 -7.33 -18.12 11.50
N LYS A 130 -6.64 -19.14 10.97
CA LYS A 130 -7.27 -20.35 10.45
C LYS A 130 -8.12 -21.07 11.49
N LYS A 131 -7.59 -21.25 12.71
CA LYS A 131 -8.31 -21.86 13.83
C LYS A 131 -9.50 -21.01 14.28
N ALA A 132 -9.39 -19.69 14.22
CA ALA A 132 -10.47 -18.77 14.56
C ALA A 132 -11.57 -18.69 13.48
N GLY A 133 -11.31 -19.20 12.27
CA GLY A 133 -12.23 -19.19 11.14
C GLY A 133 -12.35 -17.84 10.44
N ILE A 134 -11.35 -16.96 10.59
CA ILE A 134 -11.30 -15.60 10.04
C ILE A 134 -10.19 -15.45 9.00
N THR A 135 -10.34 -14.45 8.12
CA THR A 135 -9.42 -14.13 7.05
C THR A 135 -8.64 -12.85 7.37
N ALA A 136 -7.32 -12.87 7.22
CA ALA A 136 -6.52 -11.68 7.06
C ALA A 136 -6.00 -11.61 5.63
N LEU A 137 -6.27 -10.49 4.95
CA LEU A 137 -5.73 -10.15 3.64
C LEU A 137 -4.65 -9.10 3.82
N LEU A 138 -3.42 -9.45 3.46
CA LEU A 138 -2.27 -8.59 3.63
C LEU A 138 -1.90 -7.87 2.34
N GLY A 139 -1.45 -6.63 2.49
CA GLY A 139 -0.92 -5.84 1.41
C GLY A 139 -1.94 -5.56 0.30
N SER A 140 -3.18 -5.19 0.64
CA SER A 140 -4.18 -4.81 -0.37
C SER A 140 -4.10 -3.31 -0.69
N GLY A 141 -2.88 -2.85 -1.01
CA GLY A 141 -2.56 -1.53 -1.54
C GLY A 141 -2.30 -1.58 -3.05
N PHE A 142 -1.43 -0.72 -3.55
CA PHE A 142 -0.99 -0.85 -4.94
C PHE A 142 0.28 -1.69 -5.03
N ASP A 143 1.32 -1.26 -4.39
CA ASP A 143 2.59 -1.90 -4.13
C ASP A 143 2.89 -1.80 -2.61
N PRO A 144 2.67 -2.90 -1.90
CA PRO A 144 2.13 -4.19 -2.29
C PRO A 144 0.62 -4.17 -2.57
N GLY A 145 0.15 -5.06 -3.44
CA GLY A 145 -1.27 -5.29 -3.69
C GLY A 145 -1.63 -5.48 -5.14
N VAL A 146 -1.95 -4.41 -5.86
CA VAL A 146 -2.28 -4.50 -7.29
C VAL A 146 -1.14 -5.15 -8.07
N THR A 147 0.12 -4.86 -7.75
CA THR A 147 1.31 -5.50 -8.33
C THR A 147 1.31 -7.01 -8.14
N GLY A 148 0.95 -7.49 -6.95
CA GLY A 148 0.78 -8.92 -6.67
C GLY A 148 -0.36 -9.55 -7.48
N VAL A 149 -1.51 -8.85 -7.56
CA VAL A 149 -2.65 -9.30 -8.38
C VAL A 149 -2.30 -9.31 -9.86
N PHE A 150 -1.56 -8.31 -10.37
CA PHE A 150 -1.07 -8.27 -11.75
C PHE A 150 -0.19 -9.48 -12.08
N CYS A 151 0.73 -9.85 -11.19
CA CYS A 151 1.58 -11.02 -11.35
C CYS A 151 0.78 -12.34 -11.33
N ALA A 152 -0.19 -12.47 -10.41
CA ALA A 152 -1.07 -13.63 -10.35
C ALA A 152 -1.98 -13.73 -11.59
N TYR A 153 -2.48 -12.60 -12.08
CA TYR A 153 -3.27 -12.53 -13.32
C TYR A 153 -2.43 -12.93 -14.54
N ALA A 154 -1.22 -12.41 -14.66
CA ALA A 154 -0.29 -12.78 -15.70
C ALA A 154 -0.01 -14.29 -15.67
N GLN A 155 0.34 -14.85 -14.49
CA GLN A 155 0.58 -16.29 -14.34
C GLN A 155 -0.63 -17.12 -14.75
N LYS A 156 -1.84 -16.73 -14.33
CA LYS A 156 -3.06 -17.48 -14.62
C LYS A 156 -3.38 -17.53 -16.13
N HIS A 157 -3.21 -16.42 -16.83
CA HIS A 157 -3.70 -16.28 -18.20
C HIS A 157 -2.62 -16.45 -19.27
N TYR A 158 -1.39 -16.02 -19.00
CA TYR A 158 -0.37 -15.84 -20.05
C TYR A 158 0.91 -16.65 -19.83
N PHE A 159 1.12 -17.27 -18.66
CA PHE A 159 2.36 -17.98 -18.37
C PHE A 159 2.12 -19.38 -17.80
N ASP A 160 2.99 -20.32 -18.14
CA ASP A 160 3.16 -21.59 -17.42
C ASP A 160 4.16 -21.39 -16.25
N GLU A 161 5.17 -20.53 -16.48
CA GLU A 161 6.15 -20.09 -15.50
C GLU A 161 6.56 -18.65 -15.79
N ILE A 162 6.57 -17.79 -14.76
CA ILE A 162 7.17 -16.46 -14.81
C ILE A 162 8.59 -16.56 -14.24
N ASN A 163 9.60 -16.19 -15.04
CA ASN A 163 10.99 -16.29 -14.62
C ASN A 163 11.55 -14.94 -14.12
N TYR A 164 11.09 -13.84 -14.68
CA TYR A 164 11.58 -12.51 -14.34
C TYR A 164 10.39 -11.56 -14.13
N ILE A 165 10.45 -10.78 -13.04
CA ILE A 165 9.49 -9.72 -12.76
C ILE A 165 10.27 -8.45 -12.47
N ASP A 166 9.90 -7.36 -13.14
CA ASP A 166 10.33 -6.01 -12.81
C ASP A 166 9.06 -5.20 -12.46
N ILE A 167 8.96 -4.78 -11.21
CA ILE A 167 7.90 -3.91 -10.71
C ILE A 167 8.39 -2.48 -10.87
N LEU A 168 7.59 -1.64 -11.53
CA LEU A 168 7.92 -0.26 -11.85
C LEU A 168 6.90 0.66 -11.19
N ASP A 169 7.30 1.40 -10.17
CA ASP A 169 6.50 2.45 -9.55
C ASP A 169 6.97 3.83 -10.02
N CYS A 170 6.17 4.47 -10.84
CA CYS A 170 6.42 5.81 -11.32
C CYS A 170 5.40 6.81 -10.80
N ASN A 171 5.87 7.77 -10.02
CA ASN A 171 5.12 8.97 -9.72
C ASN A 171 5.71 10.16 -10.52
N GLY A 172 5.05 10.52 -11.63
CA GLY A 172 5.36 11.70 -12.42
C GLY A 172 4.68 12.98 -11.94
N GLY A 173 4.11 12.97 -10.73
CA GLY A 173 3.43 14.12 -10.14
C GLY A 173 4.38 15.23 -9.70
N ASP A 174 3.93 16.49 -9.84
CA ASP A 174 4.61 17.69 -9.33
C ASP A 174 3.68 18.44 -8.37
N HIS A 175 4.06 18.54 -7.11
CA HIS A 175 3.37 19.28 -6.07
C HIS A 175 3.97 20.69 -5.83
N GLY A 176 5.02 21.07 -6.54
CA GLY A 176 5.66 22.38 -6.49
C GLY A 176 6.51 22.66 -5.23
N TYR A 177 6.75 21.69 -4.35
CA TYR A 177 7.72 21.81 -3.27
C TYR A 177 9.08 21.24 -3.69
N PRO A 178 10.20 21.87 -3.29
CA PRO A 178 11.54 21.31 -3.54
C PRO A 178 11.74 19.93 -2.90
N PHE A 179 11.12 19.72 -1.72
CA PHE A 179 11.13 18.47 -0.99
C PHE A 179 9.82 18.29 -0.23
N ALA A 180 9.10 17.22 -0.50
CA ALA A 180 7.95 16.72 0.23
C ALA A 180 7.76 15.25 -0.12
N THR A 181 7.00 14.53 0.69
CA THR A 181 6.69 13.11 0.47
C THR A 181 5.20 12.94 0.16
N ASN A 182 4.86 12.02 -0.72
CA ASN A 182 3.47 11.80 -1.14
C ASN A 182 2.66 10.94 -0.17
N PHE A 183 3.33 10.26 0.77
CA PHE A 183 2.76 9.53 1.89
C PHE A 183 3.55 9.85 3.17
N ASN A 184 3.36 9.08 4.25
CA ASN A 184 3.99 9.39 5.54
C ASN A 184 5.50 9.66 5.39
N PRO A 185 6.00 10.84 5.79
CA PRO A 185 7.41 11.20 5.57
C PRO A 185 8.40 10.26 6.25
N GLU A 186 8.06 9.75 7.42
CA GLU A 186 8.92 8.83 8.17
C GLU A 186 9.08 7.50 7.41
N ILE A 187 7.97 6.89 6.97
CA ILE A 187 8.01 5.63 6.22
C ILE A 187 8.76 5.83 4.91
N ASN A 188 8.42 6.88 4.14
CA ASN A 188 9.09 7.17 2.87
C ASN A 188 10.61 7.37 3.01
N ILE A 189 11.04 8.18 4.00
CA ILE A 189 12.47 8.44 4.20
C ILE A 189 13.21 7.18 4.65
N ARG A 190 12.62 6.37 5.54
CA ARG A 190 13.22 5.10 6.01
C ARG A 190 13.37 4.10 4.85
N GLU A 191 12.35 3.96 4.03
CA GLU A 191 12.36 3.10 2.85
C GLU A 191 13.46 3.50 1.86
N VAL A 192 13.50 4.78 1.46
CA VAL A 192 14.48 5.28 0.46
C VAL A 192 15.92 5.28 0.99
N SER A 193 16.11 5.44 2.29
CA SER A 193 17.43 5.42 2.93
C SER A 193 17.90 4.01 3.29
N ALA A 194 17.04 2.99 3.17
CA ALA A 194 17.40 1.60 3.43
C ALA A 194 18.22 1.01 2.26
N LYS A 195 18.95 -0.07 2.56
CA LYS A 195 19.61 -0.87 1.54
C LYS A 195 18.57 -1.45 0.58
N GLY A 196 18.87 -1.42 -0.71
CA GLY A 196 18.08 -2.13 -1.70
C GLY A 196 18.32 -3.63 -1.61
N SER A 197 17.34 -4.42 -2.00
CA SER A 197 17.54 -5.85 -2.22
C SER A 197 16.57 -6.39 -3.26
N TYR A 198 16.98 -7.43 -3.95
CA TYR A 198 16.21 -8.10 -4.97
C TYR A 198 16.61 -9.57 -5.06
N ILE A 199 15.85 -10.38 -5.78
CA ILE A 199 16.21 -11.78 -6.02
C ILE A 199 16.85 -11.90 -7.40
N GLU A 200 18.01 -12.58 -7.46
CA GLU A 200 18.69 -12.98 -8.69
C GLU A 200 19.09 -14.45 -8.59
N ASN A 201 18.69 -15.26 -9.57
CA ASN A 201 18.91 -16.72 -9.59
C ASN A 201 18.39 -17.46 -8.35
N GLY A 202 17.30 -16.95 -7.75
CA GLY A 202 16.69 -17.51 -6.55
C GLY A 202 17.36 -17.12 -5.22
N GLU A 203 18.39 -16.28 -5.26
CA GLU A 203 19.12 -15.80 -4.09
C GLU A 203 18.91 -14.31 -3.88
N TRP A 204 18.84 -13.88 -2.60
CA TRP A 204 18.78 -12.46 -2.28
C TRP A 204 20.11 -11.78 -2.53
N VAL A 205 20.04 -10.64 -3.24
CA VAL A 205 21.19 -9.75 -3.48
C VAL A 205 20.90 -8.42 -2.82
N GLU A 206 21.80 -7.98 -1.94
CA GLU A 206 21.73 -6.70 -1.24
C GLU A 206 22.55 -5.64 -1.99
N THR A 207 22.06 -4.41 -2.03
CA THR A 207 22.75 -3.25 -2.64
C THR A 207 22.83 -2.10 -1.64
N GLU A 208 23.71 -1.14 -1.89
CA GLU A 208 23.66 0.13 -1.18
C GLU A 208 22.39 0.91 -1.56
N PRO A 209 21.90 1.85 -0.70
CA PRO A 209 20.73 2.65 -1.02
C PRO A 209 20.88 3.37 -2.35
N MET A 210 19.89 3.25 -3.23
CA MET A 210 19.83 3.93 -4.55
C MET A 210 20.98 3.60 -5.50
N GLU A 211 21.72 2.49 -5.29
CA GLU A 211 22.91 2.13 -6.08
C GLU A 211 22.57 1.78 -7.52
N ILE A 212 21.50 1.03 -7.74
CA ILE A 212 21.09 0.60 -9.08
C ILE A 212 20.07 1.57 -9.63
N LYS A 213 20.47 2.30 -10.67
CA LYS A 213 19.64 3.25 -11.41
C LYS A 213 19.35 2.72 -12.79
N ARG A 214 18.12 2.92 -13.29
CA ARG A 214 17.68 2.68 -14.67
C ARG A 214 16.88 3.88 -15.17
N GLU A 215 16.77 3.99 -16.47
CA GLU A 215 15.88 4.93 -17.14
C GLU A 215 14.77 4.16 -17.84
N TYR A 216 13.54 4.64 -17.77
CA TYR A 216 12.40 4.01 -18.41
C TYR A 216 11.42 5.07 -18.94
N ASN A 217 10.85 4.78 -20.12
CA ASN A 217 9.84 5.65 -20.73
C ASN A 217 8.43 5.14 -20.39
N PHE A 218 7.83 5.75 -19.39
CA PHE A 218 6.51 5.38 -18.86
C PHE A 218 5.39 5.95 -19.73
N ASP A 219 4.44 5.13 -20.12
CA ASP A 219 3.25 5.58 -20.88
C ASP A 219 2.54 6.73 -20.16
N GLN A 220 2.23 7.81 -20.89
CA GLN A 220 1.59 9.05 -20.44
C GLN A 220 2.35 9.86 -19.37
N VAL A 221 3.51 9.43 -18.93
CA VAL A 221 4.39 10.17 -18.01
C VAL A 221 5.69 10.61 -18.69
N GLY A 222 6.22 9.77 -19.58
CA GLY A 222 7.50 10.01 -20.27
C GLY A 222 8.69 9.39 -19.55
N GLU A 223 9.89 9.78 -20.00
CA GLU A 223 11.16 9.26 -19.52
C GLU A 223 11.47 9.69 -18.10
N LYS A 224 11.80 8.74 -17.24
CA LYS A 224 12.13 8.93 -15.81
C LYS A 224 13.29 8.06 -15.39
N ASP A 225 14.11 8.61 -14.50
CA ASP A 225 15.05 7.85 -13.69
C ASP A 225 14.30 7.06 -12.61
N MET A 226 14.58 5.77 -12.49
CA MET A 226 14.07 4.90 -11.44
C MET A 226 15.22 4.19 -10.73
N TYR A 227 15.01 3.88 -9.46
CA TYR A 227 16.04 3.33 -8.58
C TYR A 227 15.53 2.05 -7.95
N LEU A 228 16.43 1.05 -7.85
CA LEU A 228 16.12 -0.21 -7.20
C LEU A 228 16.04 -0.02 -5.69
N LEU A 229 14.93 -0.48 -5.12
CA LEU A 229 14.69 -0.55 -3.67
C LEU A 229 14.38 -1.98 -3.26
N HIS A 230 14.46 -2.25 -1.96
CA HIS A 230 13.73 -3.38 -1.37
C HIS A 230 12.26 -2.98 -1.23
N HIS A 231 11.36 -3.91 -1.52
CA HIS A 231 9.94 -3.73 -1.26
C HIS A 231 9.32 -5.06 -0.82
N GLU A 232 8.31 -5.04 0.03
CA GLU A 232 7.83 -6.23 0.75
C GLU A 232 7.18 -7.28 -0.16
N GLU A 233 6.53 -6.88 -1.25
CA GLU A 233 5.93 -7.86 -2.17
C GLU A 233 6.95 -8.76 -2.86
N LEU A 234 8.23 -8.39 -2.87
CA LEU A 234 9.28 -9.26 -3.41
C LEU A 234 9.33 -10.59 -2.66
N GLU A 235 9.11 -10.58 -1.31
CA GLU A 235 9.08 -11.80 -0.51
C GLU A 235 7.88 -12.68 -0.86
N SER A 236 6.68 -12.09 -0.89
CA SER A 236 5.45 -12.84 -1.10
C SER A 236 5.34 -13.37 -2.54
N LEU A 237 5.72 -12.56 -3.54
CA LEU A 237 5.74 -12.97 -4.93
C LEU A 237 6.76 -14.08 -5.20
N ALA A 238 7.94 -14.02 -4.59
CA ALA A 238 8.95 -15.08 -4.72
C ALA A 238 8.46 -16.43 -4.18
N LEU A 239 7.58 -16.42 -3.18
CA LEU A 239 6.99 -17.63 -2.61
C LEU A 239 5.79 -18.15 -3.40
N ASN A 240 4.98 -17.25 -3.97
CA ASN A 240 3.66 -17.58 -4.51
C ASN A 240 3.63 -17.67 -6.04
N ILE A 241 4.55 -17.01 -6.74
CA ILE A 241 4.64 -17.07 -8.21
C ILE A 241 5.61 -18.16 -8.63
N LYS A 242 5.15 -19.03 -9.53
CA LYS A 242 5.92 -20.18 -9.98
C LYS A 242 7.01 -19.81 -10.98
N GLY A 243 8.23 -20.26 -10.74
CA GLY A 243 9.34 -20.21 -11.68
C GLY A 243 10.27 -19.02 -11.54
N ILE A 244 10.09 -18.18 -10.51
CA ILE A 244 10.86 -16.96 -10.30
C ILE A 244 12.37 -17.25 -10.22
N LYS A 245 13.13 -16.54 -11.05
CA LYS A 245 14.60 -16.49 -11.05
C LYS A 245 15.12 -15.12 -10.64
N ARG A 246 14.42 -14.04 -11.07
CA ARG A 246 14.72 -12.66 -10.69
C ARG A 246 13.43 -11.90 -10.44
N ILE A 247 13.42 -11.11 -9.38
CA ILE A 247 12.37 -10.14 -9.11
C ILE A 247 12.99 -8.87 -8.54
N ARG A 248 12.65 -7.71 -9.14
CA ARG A 248 13.16 -6.39 -8.78
C ARG A 248 12.01 -5.40 -8.63
N PHE A 249 12.21 -4.44 -7.73
CA PHE A 249 11.31 -3.29 -7.58
C PHE A 249 12.08 -2.00 -7.86
N PHE A 250 11.48 -1.12 -8.65
CA PHE A 250 12.04 0.18 -9.00
C PHE A 250 11.03 1.29 -8.73
N MET A 251 11.48 2.36 -8.07
CA MET A 251 10.69 3.55 -7.80
C MET A 251 11.37 4.80 -8.40
N THR A 252 10.56 5.75 -8.87
CA THR A 252 11.06 6.99 -9.46
C THR A 252 11.17 8.11 -8.42
N PHE A 253 12.25 8.90 -8.52
CA PHE A 253 12.47 10.07 -7.68
C PHE A 253 12.95 11.25 -8.52
N SER A 254 12.47 12.46 -8.19
CA SER A 254 13.01 13.68 -8.82
C SER A 254 14.42 13.98 -8.29
N GLN A 255 15.25 14.57 -9.14
CA GLN A 255 16.60 15.00 -8.73
C GLN A 255 16.57 16.00 -7.57
N SER A 256 15.52 16.84 -7.49
CA SER A 256 15.32 17.75 -6.36
C SER A 256 15.13 16.98 -5.06
N TYR A 257 14.24 15.96 -5.06
CA TYR A 257 14.00 15.12 -3.90
C TYR A 257 15.31 14.47 -3.41
N LEU A 258 16.03 13.81 -4.30
CA LEU A 258 17.28 13.10 -3.95
C LEU A 258 18.36 14.03 -3.40
N THR A 259 18.48 15.25 -3.97
CA THR A 259 19.46 16.24 -3.51
C THR A 259 19.17 16.71 -2.09
N HIS A 260 17.88 16.97 -1.77
CA HIS A 260 17.48 17.40 -0.44
C HIS A 260 17.57 16.25 0.57
N LEU A 261 17.12 15.04 0.20
CA LEU A 261 17.26 13.87 1.05
C LEU A 261 18.72 13.64 1.43
N LYS A 262 19.63 13.68 0.47
CA LYS A 262 21.07 13.51 0.72
C LYS A 262 21.64 14.57 1.66
N CYS A 263 21.19 15.80 1.55
CA CYS A 263 21.58 16.87 2.48
C CYS A 263 21.08 16.57 3.90
N LEU A 264 19.82 16.16 4.05
CA LEU A 264 19.21 15.83 5.32
C LEU A 264 19.89 14.62 5.99
N GLU A 265 20.25 13.60 5.21
CA GLU A 265 21.04 12.46 5.69
C GLU A 265 22.41 12.90 6.21
N ASN A 266 23.14 13.69 5.41
CA ASN A 266 24.50 14.13 5.74
C ASN A 266 24.56 14.96 7.03
N VAL A 267 23.49 15.66 7.40
CA VAL A 267 23.40 16.44 8.65
C VAL A 267 22.69 15.67 9.78
N GLY A 268 22.32 14.41 9.58
CA GLY A 268 21.71 13.54 10.58
C GLY A 268 20.22 13.79 10.84
N MET A 269 19.53 14.57 9.99
CA MET A 269 18.10 14.88 10.17
C MET A 269 17.16 13.69 9.90
N THR A 270 17.66 12.65 9.26
CA THR A 270 16.90 11.40 9.00
C THR A 270 17.11 10.34 10.09
N SER A 271 17.93 10.62 11.13
CA SER A 271 18.20 9.68 12.19
C SER A 271 16.98 9.41 13.07
N ILE A 272 16.78 8.13 13.41
CA ILE A 272 15.80 7.67 14.41
C ILE A 272 16.38 7.67 15.83
N GLU A 273 17.71 7.81 15.96
CA GLU A 273 18.37 7.87 17.27
C GLU A 273 18.10 9.20 17.95
N PRO A 274 17.65 9.20 19.21
CA PRO A 274 17.34 10.43 19.91
C PRO A 274 18.62 11.24 20.24
N ILE A 275 18.50 12.56 20.18
CA ILE A 275 19.54 13.51 20.60
C ILE A 275 19.02 14.43 21.70
N MET A 276 19.93 14.95 22.54
CA MET A 276 19.58 15.94 23.56
C MET A 276 19.70 17.36 22.98
N PHE A 277 18.59 18.11 22.99
CA PHE A 277 18.54 19.50 22.62
C PHE A 277 17.87 20.31 23.72
N GLU A 278 18.61 21.25 24.32
CA GLU A 278 18.13 22.11 25.43
C GLU A 278 17.47 21.34 26.60
N GLY A 279 18.04 20.18 26.95
CA GLY A 279 17.55 19.35 28.05
C GLY A 279 16.31 18.49 27.70
N LYS A 280 15.90 18.46 26.44
CA LYS A 280 14.82 17.60 25.94
C LYS A 280 15.38 16.57 24.96
N GLU A 281 14.84 15.38 25.01
CA GLU A 281 15.12 14.35 24.02
C GLU A 281 14.30 14.64 22.75
N ILE A 282 14.96 14.63 21.60
CA ILE A 282 14.37 14.85 20.27
C ILE A 282 14.88 13.76 19.33
N VAL A 283 13.97 13.12 18.60
CA VAL A 283 14.31 12.24 17.47
C VAL A 283 14.33 13.11 16.21
N PRO A 284 15.48 13.26 15.51
CA PRO A 284 15.61 14.16 14.36
C PRO A 284 14.59 13.91 13.27
N LEU A 285 14.34 12.63 12.91
CA LEU A 285 13.35 12.25 11.90
C LEU A 285 11.92 12.68 12.29
N GLN A 286 11.54 12.58 13.57
CA GLN A 286 10.21 13.01 14.04
C GLN A 286 10.07 14.53 13.97
N PHE A 287 11.16 15.26 14.23
CA PHE A 287 11.18 16.71 14.06
C PHE A 287 11.07 17.09 12.57
N LEU A 288 11.84 16.43 11.70
CA LEU A 288 11.75 16.63 10.24
C LEU A 288 10.33 16.40 9.73
N LYS A 289 9.69 15.30 10.14
CA LYS A 289 8.30 14.99 9.82
C LYS A 289 7.32 16.09 10.22
N ALA A 290 7.55 16.72 11.38
CA ALA A 290 6.68 17.79 11.89
C ALA A 290 6.79 19.10 11.08
N VAL A 291 7.90 19.35 10.39
CA VAL A 291 8.11 20.55 9.58
C VAL A 291 7.81 20.35 8.09
N LEU A 292 7.75 19.11 7.63
CA LEU A 292 7.40 18.82 6.24
C LEU A 292 5.91 19.05 5.97
N PRO A 293 5.53 19.37 4.71
CA PRO A 293 4.12 19.44 4.34
C PRO A 293 3.40 18.12 4.63
N ASP A 294 2.19 18.20 5.20
CA ASP A 294 1.33 17.03 5.36
C ASP A 294 0.98 16.46 3.97
N PRO A 295 1.25 15.19 3.67
CA PRO A 295 0.94 14.57 2.38
C PRO A 295 -0.54 14.75 1.96
N ALA A 296 -1.47 14.75 2.91
CA ALA A 296 -2.89 15.01 2.64
C ALA A 296 -3.14 16.43 2.07
N SER A 297 -2.27 17.38 2.36
CA SER A 297 -2.36 18.77 1.84
C SER A 297 -1.88 18.92 0.40
N LEU A 298 -1.23 17.91 -0.17
CA LEU A 298 -0.67 17.98 -1.51
C LEU A 298 -1.73 17.80 -2.62
N GLY A 299 -2.88 17.16 -2.30
CA GLY A 299 -3.92 16.83 -3.27
C GLY A 299 -4.34 17.98 -4.19
N PRO A 300 -4.69 19.19 -3.69
CA PRO A 300 -5.17 20.27 -4.54
C PRO A 300 -4.13 20.84 -5.50
N ARG A 301 -2.85 20.57 -5.28
CA ARG A 301 -1.76 21.18 -6.03
C ARG A 301 -0.92 20.21 -6.85
N THR A 302 -1.00 18.90 -6.59
CA THR A 302 -0.23 17.91 -7.34
C THR A 302 -0.83 17.73 -8.73
N VAL A 303 -0.02 17.94 -9.76
CA VAL A 303 -0.38 17.75 -11.17
C VAL A 303 0.49 16.67 -11.78
N GLY A 304 0.00 15.99 -12.83
CA GLY A 304 0.70 14.89 -13.48
C GLY A 304 0.05 13.54 -13.16
N LYS A 305 0.77 12.46 -13.44
CA LYS A 305 0.23 11.10 -13.37
C LYS A 305 1.18 10.15 -12.67
N THR A 306 0.64 9.10 -12.08
CA THR A 306 1.39 7.89 -11.73
C THR A 306 1.28 6.88 -12.87
N ASN A 307 2.27 5.99 -12.99
CA ASN A 307 2.23 4.81 -13.83
C ASN A 307 2.90 3.68 -13.07
N ILE A 308 2.12 2.71 -12.61
CA ILE A 308 2.62 1.62 -11.78
C ILE A 308 2.21 0.29 -12.39
N GLY A 309 3.18 -0.66 -12.52
CA GLY A 309 2.89 -1.95 -13.11
C GLY A 309 4.02 -2.96 -13.04
N CYS A 310 3.79 -4.12 -13.68
CA CYS A 310 4.69 -5.25 -13.62
C CYS A 310 5.06 -5.73 -15.02
N ILE A 311 6.34 -5.77 -15.35
CA ILE A 311 6.87 -6.44 -16.53
C ILE A 311 7.20 -7.87 -16.13
N CYS A 312 6.49 -8.83 -16.72
CA CYS A 312 6.69 -10.26 -16.51
C CYS A 312 7.32 -10.89 -17.74
N GLN A 313 8.33 -11.73 -17.54
CA GLN A 313 8.97 -12.49 -18.60
C GLN A 313 9.00 -13.96 -18.20
N GLY A 314 8.68 -14.86 -19.11
CA GLY A 314 8.63 -16.28 -18.80
C GLY A 314 8.30 -17.14 -20.01
N VAL A 315 7.57 -18.23 -19.78
CA VAL A 315 7.27 -19.25 -20.80
C VAL A 315 5.79 -19.59 -20.81
N LYS A 316 5.21 -19.73 -22.00
CA LYS A 316 3.90 -20.31 -22.28
C LYS A 316 3.99 -21.30 -23.42
N ASP A 317 3.54 -22.53 -23.21
CA ASP A 317 3.59 -23.61 -24.23
C ASP A 317 4.99 -23.79 -24.85
N GLY A 318 6.04 -23.70 -24.01
CA GLY A 318 7.44 -23.83 -24.43
C GLY A 318 8.00 -22.61 -25.19
N LYS A 319 7.25 -21.51 -25.31
CA LYS A 319 7.68 -20.28 -26.00
C LYS A 319 7.92 -19.15 -25.01
N PRO A 320 8.93 -18.30 -25.24
CA PRO A 320 9.13 -17.12 -24.43
C PRO A 320 7.98 -16.11 -24.61
N VAL A 321 7.56 -15.51 -23.50
CA VAL A 321 6.51 -14.49 -23.45
C VAL A 321 7.02 -13.31 -22.62
N ASN A 322 6.78 -12.10 -23.10
CA ASN A 322 6.94 -10.86 -22.37
C ASN A 322 5.55 -10.23 -22.20
N TYR A 323 5.29 -9.67 -21.07
CA TYR A 323 4.01 -9.06 -20.75
C TYR A 323 4.19 -7.93 -19.75
N TYR A 324 3.58 -6.79 -20.03
CA TYR A 324 3.53 -5.66 -19.13
C TYR A 324 2.08 -5.29 -18.84
N VAL A 325 1.72 -5.26 -17.59
CA VAL A 325 0.42 -4.79 -17.10
C VAL A 325 0.64 -3.61 -16.16
N TYR A 326 -0.10 -2.53 -16.37
CA TYR A 326 0.09 -1.29 -15.63
C TYR A 326 -1.19 -0.47 -15.51
N ASN A 327 -1.23 0.41 -14.51
CA ASN A 327 -2.26 1.43 -14.34
C ASN A 327 -1.65 2.82 -14.52
N VAL A 328 -2.41 3.72 -15.11
CA VAL A 328 -2.09 5.16 -15.16
C VAL A 328 -3.17 5.91 -14.40
N CYS A 329 -2.77 6.75 -13.44
CA CYS A 329 -3.68 7.47 -12.57
C CYS A 329 -3.33 8.97 -12.53
N ASP A 330 -4.33 9.84 -12.77
CA ASP A 330 -4.14 11.30 -12.79
C ASP A 330 -4.42 11.92 -11.43
N HIS A 331 -3.47 12.69 -10.90
CA HIS A 331 -3.57 13.31 -9.57
C HIS A 331 -4.78 14.23 -9.42
N GLN A 332 -5.10 15.02 -10.43
CA GLN A 332 -6.20 15.99 -10.36
C GLN A 332 -7.57 15.33 -10.51
N GLU A 333 -7.67 14.26 -11.32
CA GLU A 333 -8.91 13.49 -11.41
C GLU A 333 -9.22 12.77 -10.09
N CYS A 334 -8.20 12.17 -9.45
CA CYS A 334 -8.35 11.60 -8.11
C CYS A 334 -8.79 12.65 -7.08
N TYR A 335 -8.16 13.81 -7.12
CA TYR A 335 -8.51 14.90 -6.20
C TYR A 335 -9.95 15.39 -6.38
N LYS A 336 -10.42 15.54 -7.62
CA LYS A 336 -11.82 15.90 -7.90
C LYS A 336 -12.80 14.86 -7.37
N GLU A 337 -12.46 13.58 -7.44
CA GLU A 337 -13.35 12.50 -7.03
C GLU A 337 -13.41 12.34 -5.51
N VAL A 338 -12.27 12.27 -4.85
CA VAL A 338 -12.19 11.86 -3.44
C VAL A 338 -11.40 12.82 -2.53
N GLY A 339 -10.97 13.98 -3.04
CA GLY A 339 -10.22 14.96 -2.28
C GLY A 339 -8.78 14.54 -1.92
N SER A 340 -8.25 13.51 -2.59
CA SER A 340 -6.91 12.96 -2.35
C SER A 340 -6.13 12.82 -3.66
N GLN A 341 -4.80 12.92 -3.58
CA GLN A 341 -3.91 12.74 -4.73
C GLN A 341 -3.79 11.26 -5.16
N ALA A 342 -3.22 11.02 -6.36
CA ALA A 342 -3.12 9.68 -6.95
C ALA A 342 -2.40 8.65 -6.05
N VAL A 343 -1.33 8.97 -5.35
CA VAL A 343 -0.61 8.00 -4.48
C VAL A 343 -1.52 7.48 -3.35
N SER A 344 -2.33 8.35 -2.73
CA SER A 344 -3.33 7.89 -1.76
C SER A 344 -4.47 7.13 -2.42
N TYR A 345 -4.84 7.52 -3.65
CA TYR A 345 -5.93 6.89 -4.41
C TYR A 345 -5.57 5.48 -4.86
N THR A 346 -4.38 5.30 -5.41
CA THR A 346 -3.88 4.00 -5.87
C THR A 346 -3.76 3.00 -4.73
N THR A 347 -3.48 3.45 -3.50
CA THR A 347 -3.44 2.59 -2.30
C THR A 347 -4.84 2.34 -1.71
N GLY A 348 -5.68 3.37 -1.64
CA GLY A 348 -6.98 3.27 -0.94
C GLY A 348 -8.06 2.53 -1.71
N VAL A 349 -8.08 2.61 -3.05
CA VAL A 349 -9.03 1.87 -3.89
C VAL A 349 -8.86 0.36 -3.74
N PRO A 350 -7.64 -0.21 -3.84
CA PRO A 350 -7.41 -1.64 -3.63
C PRO A 350 -7.75 -2.11 -2.22
N ALA A 351 -7.51 -1.31 -1.19
CA ALA A 351 -7.90 -1.64 0.18
C ALA A 351 -9.41 -1.86 0.31
N MET A 352 -10.22 -0.99 -0.29
CA MET A 352 -11.67 -1.18 -0.36
C MET A 352 -12.04 -2.41 -1.21
N ILE A 353 -11.37 -2.65 -2.33
CA ILE A 353 -11.63 -3.82 -3.19
C ILE A 353 -11.34 -5.12 -2.43
N GLY A 354 -10.19 -5.23 -1.76
CA GLY A 354 -9.83 -6.39 -0.94
C GLY A 354 -10.85 -6.65 0.15
N ALA A 355 -11.23 -5.62 0.91
CA ALA A 355 -12.27 -5.71 1.92
C ALA A 355 -13.62 -6.17 1.33
N MET A 356 -14.04 -5.61 0.19
CA MET A 356 -15.24 -6.01 -0.54
C MET A 356 -15.20 -7.49 -0.94
N LEU A 357 -14.08 -7.98 -1.45
CA LEU A 357 -13.95 -9.37 -1.89
C LEU A 357 -13.97 -10.35 -0.71
N VAL A 358 -13.39 -9.99 0.43
CA VAL A 358 -13.49 -10.78 1.67
C VAL A 358 -14.94 -10.78 2.17
N MET A 359 -15.59 -9.61 2.29
CA MET A 359 -16.96 -9.50 2.79
C MET A 359 -18.00 -10.19 1.90
N THR A 360 -17.78 -10.20 0.59
CA THR A 360 -18.68 -10.88 -0.38
C THR A 360 -18.40 -12.37 -0.53
N GLY A 361 -17.39 -12.89 0.17
CA GLY A 361 -17.02 -14.30 0.16
C GLY A 361 -16.16 -14.74 -1.01
N LYS A 362 -15.83 -13.85 -1.97
CA LYS A 362 -15.00 -14.19 -3.13
C LYS A 362 -13.56 -14.50 -2.73
N TRP A 363 -13.03 -13.76 -1.73
CA TRP A 363 -11.71 -13.95 -1.16
C TRP A 363 -11.75 -14.35 0.32
N LYS A 364 -12.82 -15.02 0.74
CA LYS A 364 -12.98 -15.52 2.11
C LYS A 364 -12.28 -16.87 2.27
N LYS A 365 -11.17 -16.89 3.01
CA LYS A 365 -10.36 -18.09 3.26
C LYS A 365 -9.72 -17.96 4.64
N PRO A 366 -10.09 -18.80 5.63
CA PRO A 366 -9.52 -18.69 6.98
C PRO A 366 -8.00 -18.84 6.98
N GLY A 367 -7.32 -17.88 7.59
CA GLY A 367 -5.85 -17.78 7.64
C GLY A 367 -5.36 -16.37 7.33
N VAL A 368 -4.07 -16.24 7.04
CA VAL A 368 -3.41 -14.98 6.68
C VAL A 368 -2.79 -15.16 5.29
N TYR A 369 -3.13 -14.31 4.36
CA TYR A 369 -2.77 -14.47 2.95
C TYR A 369 -2.44 -13.13 2.30
N ASN A 370 -1.47 -13.13 1.38
CA ASN A 370 -1.23 -12.03 0.46
C ASN A 370 -2.21 -12.11 -0.72
N VAL A 371 -2.38 -11.01 -1.44
CA VAL A 371 -3.38 -10.87 -2.51
C VAL A 371 -3.20 -11.87 -3.65
N GLU A 372 -1.97 -12.20 -4.01
CA GLU A 372 -1.63 -13.14 -5.09
C GLU A 372 -1.94 -14.60 -4.75
N GLU A 373 -2.29 -14.93 -3.50
CA GLU A 373 -2.74 -16.27 -3.08
C GLU A 373 -4.23 -16.53 -3.41
N PHE A 374 -4.93 -15.57 -4.03
CA PHE A 374 -6.33 -15.66 -4.42
C PHE A 374 -6.51 -15.64 -5.95
N ASP A 375 -7.74 -15.92 -6.41
CA ASP A 375 -8.10 -15.72 -7.81
C ASP A 375 -8.02 -14.22 -8.17
N PRO A 376 -7.16 -13.81 -9.13
CA PRO A 376 -6.97 -12.40 -9.45
C PRO A 376 -8.16 -11.78 -10.22
N ASP A 377 -8.93 -12.54 -10.99
CA ASP A 377 -9.92 -12.02 -11.93
C ASP A 377 -10.96 -11.09 -11.27
N PRO A 378 -11.59 -11.43 -10.13
CA PRO A 378 -12.57 -10.54 -9.53
C PRO A 378 -11.98 -9.23 -9.00
N PHE A 379 -10.68 -9.22 -8.69
CA PHE A 379 -9.98 -8.00 -8.29
C PHE A 379 -9.66 -7.13 -9.51
N MET A 380 -9.17 -7.75 -10.59
CA MET A 380 -8.89 -7.08 -11.88
C MET A 380 -10.16 -6.41 -12.47
N ASP A 381 -11.30 -7.11 -12.40
CA ASP A 381 -12.60 -6.55 -12.80
C ASP A 381 -12.99 -5.34 -11.91
N ALA A 382 -12.74 -5.46 -10.61
CA ALA A 382 -13.07 -4.42 -9.65
C ALA A 382 -12.19 -3.17 -9.83
N LEU A 383 -10.91 -3.31 -10.20
CA LEU A 383 -10.03 -2.17 -10.50
C LEU A 383 -10.64 -1.28 -11.59
N ASN A 384 -11.10 -1.87 -12.70
CA ASN A 384 -11.77 -1.15 -13.78
C ASN A 384 -13.03 -0.43 -13.30
N LYS A 385 -13.81 -1.08 -12.45
CA LYS A 385 -15.07 -0.52 -11.92
C LYS A 385 -14.84 0.65 -10.96
N TRP A 386 -13.80 0.58 -10.13
CA TRP A 386 -13.61 1.48 -9.00
C TRP A 386 -12.57 2.58 -9.23
N GLY A 387 -12.08 2.74 -10.47
CA GLY A 387 -11.32 3.92 -10.89
C GLY A 387 -9.82 3.69 -11.07
N LEU A 388 -9.37 2.43 -11.12
CA LEU A 388 -8.00 2.07 -11.46
C LEU A 388 -7.96 1.15 -12.70
N PRO A 389 -8.40 1.63 -13.87
CA PRO A 389 -8.33 0.86 -15.09
C PRO A 389 -6.88 0.50 -15.42
N TRP A 390 -6.66 -0.71 -15.91
CA TRP A 390 -5.35 -1.23 -16.26
C TRP A 390 -5.20 -1.46 -17.75
N THR A 391 -3.97 -1.49 -18.23
CA THR A 391 -3.58 -1.65 -19.63
C THR A 391 -2.60 -2.81 -19.76
N GLU A 392 -2.67 -3.54 -20.85
CA GLU A 392 -1.77 -4.66 -21.21
C GLU A 392 -0.89 -4.29 -22.40
N ASN A 393 0.37 -4.73 -22.36
CA ASN A 393 1.30 -4.63 -23.49
C ASN A 393 2.09 -5.95 -23.61
N PHE A 394 1.99 -6.61 -24.77
CA PHE A 394 2.64 -7.90 -25.07
C PHE A 394 3.99 -7.76 -25.78
N ASP A 395 4.43 -6.53 -26.04
CA ASP A 395 5.74 -6.23 -26.61
C ASP A 395 6.39 -5.07 -25.84
N PRO A 396 6.59 -5.21 -24.50
CA PRO A 396 7.16 -4.14 -23.67
C PRO A 396 8.66 -3.94 -23.93
N VAL A 397 9.12 -2.69 -23.74
CA VAL A 397 10.54 -2.46 -23.53
C VAL A 397 10.93 -3.09 -22.20
N LEU A 398 11.96 -3.92 -22.18
CA LEU A 398 12.43 -4.60 -20.99
C LEU A 398 13.42 -3.72 -20.22
N VAL A 399 13.51 -3.94 -18.91
CA VAL A 399 14.49 -3.28 -18.05
C VAL A 399 15.80 -4.07 -18.09
N ASP A 400 16.90 -3.40 -18.43
CA ASP A 400 18.26 -3.97 -18.53
C ASP A 400 18.83 -4.45 -17.17
#